data_38e04b5e8cd3d2a210b58de308daa501
#
_entry.id   38e04b5e8cd3d2a210b58de308daa501
#
_cell.length_a   1.000
_cell.length_b   1.000
_cell.length_c   1.000
_cell.angle_alpha   90.00
_cell.angle_beta   90.00
_cell.angle_gamma   90.00
#
_symmetry.space_group_name_H-M   'P 1'
#
loop_
_entity.id
_entity.type
_entity.pdbx_description
1 polymer ?
#
loop_
_entity_poly.entity_id
_entity_poly.type
_entity_poly.pdbx_seq_one_letter_code
_entity_poly.pdbx_strand_id
1 'polypeptide(L)'
;MLRILLSSTVLAAALSLTACSGAQETPDTQGPAMVAAANPHAVEAGLEILRQGGDAVDAAIAVQSVLGLVEPQSSGLGGGAFMLYFDAQTGTLTVYDGRETAPASASPDLFFTEAGEQLSYYDAIFSGHSVGVPGAVAMLAMAHSDHGTLDWARGFEAATQLAEDGFEISPRLAGFLTSVAPRTPLDEWPATRAYFFDEDGQPLPAGHVLRNPDYAATTRALADDWRALYEGPLAEAIIAAVQAEPRPGGLTLEDLAAYEPIRREPVCRPYRTWTVCGAPPPASGGVTVNEILGLLEPYDMAATGPQSVEGWRRFIEASRLAYADRDAYIGDPAFAPIPSNGLLDADYLAARAALIDREDAIPAVTAGTPPGIAGPGADATPDSPGTSHFVIVDSDGDVVSMTTTVESVFGSHRMAGGFLLNNQLTDFSHNPRDAEGRLVPNAPAGSKRPRSSMSPTIVFDASGEFELATGSPGGSSIIGYTAKTLVAMLDWEMTPQDAINLPNVVARGDVVRIEGGMDPALLDGLRQLGFTIDANRGENSGLHIVRRLEDGTLIGGADPRREGQARQP
;
A
#
# COMPACT_ATOMS: atom_id res chain seq x y z
N MET A 1 -10.90 -111.10 -7.28
CA MET A 1 -10.31 -110.06 -8.12
C MET A 1 -10.96 -108.72 -7.71
N LEU A 2 -10.23 -107.94 -6.96
CA LEU A 2 -10.71 -106.79 -6.23
C LEU A 2 -10.25 -105.48 -6.94
N ARG A 3 -11.15 -104.60 -7.33
CA ARG A 3 -10.81 -103.28 -7.84
C ARG A 3 -11.13 -102.28 -6.78
N ILE A 4 -10.12 -101.59 -6.32
CA ILE A 4 -10.16 -100.50 -5.38
C ILE A 4 -10.40 -99.20 -6.18
N LEU A 5 -11.47 -98.47 -5.83
CA LEU A 5 -11.73 -97.10 -6.32
C LEU A 5 -11.18 -96.08 -5.30
N LEU A 6 -10.21 -95.27 -5.72
CA LEU A 6 -9.76 -94.11 -4.96
C LEU A 6 -10.59 -92.88 -5.36
N SER A 7 -11.23 -92.33 -4.39
CA SER A 7 -11.91 -91.05 -4.52
C SER A 7 -10.96 -89.90 -4.17
N SER A 8 -10.68 -88.98 -5.11
CA SER A 8 -9.89 -87.78 -4.91
C SER A 8 -10.80 -86.63 -4.59
N THR A 9 -10.71 -86.13 -3.37
CA THR A 9 -11.37 -84.85 -2.93
C THR A 9 -10.48 -83.68 -3.33
N VAL A 10 -10.98 -82.82 -4.23
CA VAL A 10 -10.36 -81.52 -4.60
C VAL A 10 -10.84 -80.47 -3.64
N LEU A 11 -9.91 -79.92 -2.85
CA LEU A 11 -10.14 -78.80 -1.95
C LEU A 11 -9.92 -77.53 -2.76
N ALA A 12 -11.00 -76.77 -3.05
CA ALA A 12 -10.94 -75.43 -3.68
C ALA A 12 -10.61 -74.41 -2.64
N ALA A 13 -9.40 -73.85 -2.65
CA ALA A 13 -9.04 -72.65 -1.86
C ALA A 13 -9.48 -71.41 -2.61
N ALA A 14 -10.46 -70.69 -2.06
CA ALA A 14 -10.87 -69.36 -2.54
C ALA A 14 -9.83 -68.33 -2.05
N LEU A 15 -8.99 -67.81 -2.96
CA LEU A 15 -8.20 -66.62 -2.71
C LEU A 15 -9.12 -65.39 -2.81
N SER A 16 -9.39 -64.75 -1.67
CA SER A 16 -10.01 -63.41 -1.60
C SER A 16 -8.94 -62.38 -1.98
N LEU A 17 -8.97 -61.86 -3.19
CA LEU A 17 -8.23 -60.63 -3.57
C LEU A 17 -8.94 -59.43 -2.94
N THR A 18 -8.39 -58.94 -1.84
CA THR A 18 -8.69 -57.59 -1.33
C THR A 18 -8.05 -56.59 -2.28
N ALA A 19 -8.85 -56.00 -3.16
CA ALA A 19 -8.46 -54.83 -3.93
C ALA A 19 -8.29 -53.66 -2.95
N CYS A 20 -7.07 -53.29 -2.59
CA CYS A 20 -6.77 -51.96 -2.10
C CYS A 20 -7.04 -50.98 -3.25
N SER A 21 -8.21 -50.32 -3.24
CA SER A 21 -8.39 -49.09 -4.00
C SER A 21 -7.48 -48.06 -3.35
N GLY A 22 -6.26 -47.89 -3.85
CA GLY A 22 -5.50 -46.70 -3.65
C GLY A 22 -6.36 -45.56 -4.21
N ALA A 23 -6.79 -44.65 -3.35
CA ALA A 23 -7.23 -43.36 -3.80
C ALA A 23 -6.08 -42.80 -4.64
N GLN A 24 -6.23 -42.68 -5.96
CA GLN A 24 -5.40 -41.82 -6.76
C GLN A 24 -5.70 -40.41 -6.21
N GLU A 25 -4.74 -39.83 -5.50
CA GLU A 25 -4.69 -38.38 -5.35
C GLU A 25 -4.74 -37.82 -6.77
N THR A 26 -5.85 -37.20 -7.11
CA THR A 26 -5.90 -36.33 -8.29
C THR A 26 -4.78 -35.34 -8.10
N PRO A 27 -3.90 -35.12 -9.10
CA PRO A 27 -2.92 -34.06 -9.00
C PRO A 27 -3.66 -32.79 -8.65
N ASP A 28 -3.19 -32.11 -7.62
CA ASP A 28 -3.68 -30.79 -7.24
C ASP A 28 -3.56 -29.91 -8.48
N THR A 29 -4.69 -29.61 -9.12
CA THR A 29 -4.74 -28.82 -10.35
C THR A 29 -4.80 -27.32 -10.04
N GLN A 30 -4.51 -26.92 -8.80
CA GLN A 30 -4.43 -25.53 -8.42
C GLN A 30 -3.24 -24.89 -9.15
N GLY A 31 -3.47 -23.69 -9.70
CA GLY A 31 -2.43 -22.87 -10.31
C GLY A 31 -1.39 -22.39 -9.28
N PRO A 32 -0.31 -21.78 -9.73
CA PRO A 32 0.67 -21.22 -8.82
C PRO A 32 0.07 -20.06 -8.03
N ALA A 33 0.30 -20.02 -6.73
CA ALA A 33 -0.13 -18.95 -5.85
C ALA A 33 1.07 -18.33 -5.12
N MET A 34 0.97 -17.03 -4.72
CA MET A 34 2.06 -16.33 -4.03
C MET A 34 1.55 -15.19 -3.16
N VAL A 35 2.16 -15.01 -1.99
CA VAL A 35 1.98 -13.87 -1.11
C VAL A 35 3.32 -13.15 -0.94
N ALA A 36 3.34 -11.83 -1.19
CA ALA A 36 4.47 -10.95 -0.93
C ALA A 36 4.03 -9.81 0.00
N ALA A 37 4.54 -9.74 1.22
CA ALA A 37 4.15 -8.77 2.23
C ALA A 37 5.30 -8.39 3.16
N ALA A 38 5.13 -7.28 3.93
CA ALA A 38 6.18 -6.63 4.71
C ALA A 38 6.64 -7.39 5.96
N ASN A 39 5.94 -8.45 6.37
CA ASN A 39 6.25 -9.19 7.60
C ASN A 39 6.00 -10.70 7.42
N PRO A 40 6.89 -11.59 7.94
CA PRO A 40 6.73 -13.04 7.80
C PRO A 40 5.42 -13.61 8.36
N HIS A 41 4.92 -13.06 9.50
CA HIS A 41 3.63 -13.48 10.06
C HIS A 41 2.46 -13.16 9.14
N ALA A 42 2.49 -12.00 8.49
CA ALA A 42 1.45 -11.61 7.52
C ALA A 42 1.51 -12.48 6.25
N VAL A 43 2.71 -12.81 5.77
CA VAL A 43 2.87 -13.74 4.64
C VAL A 43 2.29 -15.10 4.97
N GLU A 44 2.63 -15.65 6.15
CA GLU A 44 2.12 -16.97 6.55
C GLU A 44 0.60 -16.97 6.74
N ALA A 45 0.02 -15.91 7.30
CA ALA A 45 -1.43 -15.78 7.43
C ALA A 45 -2.14 -15.81 6.05
N GLY A 46 -1.62 -15.07 5.07
CA GLY A 46 -2.16 -15.10 3.70
C GLY A 46 -2.02 -16.48 3.05
N LEU A 47 -0.85 -17.11 3.20
CA LEU A 47 -0.61 -18.47 2.65
C LEU A 47 -1.53 -19.51 3.28
N GLU A 48 -1.82 -19.41 4.58
CA GLU A 48 -2.71 -20.34 5.26
C GLU A 48 -4.15 -20.25 4.71
N ILE A 49 -4.63 -19.02 4.45
CA ILE A 49 -5.92 -18.81 3.79
C ILE A 49 -5.94 -19.45 2.39
N LEU A 50 -4.90 -19.23 1.58
CA LEU A 50 -4.82 -19.83 0.24
C LEU A 50 -4.77 -21.38 0.30
N ARG A 51 -4.03 -21.98 1.26
CA ARG A 51 -4.03 -23.44 1.48
C ARG A 51 -5.39 -24.00 1.86
N GLN A 52 -6.23 -23.20 2.49
CA GLN A 52 -7.60 -23.57 2.87
C GLN A 52 -8.61 -23.40 1.72
N GLY A 53 -8.15 -22.96 0.53
CA GLY A 53 -8.98 -22.73 -0.63
C GLY A 53 -9.68 -21.38 -0.66
N GLY A 54 -9.20 -20.41 0.13
CA GLY A 54 -9.61 -19.02 0.03
C GLY A 54 -9.00 -18.33 -1.18
N ASP A 55 -9.63 -17.26 -1.64
CA ASP A 55 -9.17 -16.43 -2.74
C ASP A 55 -8.19 -15.32 -2.30
N ALA A 56 -7.76 -14.50 -3.27
CA ALA A 56 -6.83 -13.40 -3.02
C ALA A 56 -7.40 -12.33 -2.06
N VAL A 57 -8.73 -12.10 -2.06
CA VAL A 57 -9.39 -11.16 -1.15
C VAL A 57 -9.46 -11.71 0.27
N ASP A 58 -9.80 -12.99 0.44
CA ASP A 58 -9.77 -13.67 1.74
C ASP A 58 -8.37 -13.58 2.37
N ALA A 59 -7.34 -13.87 1.57
CA ALA A 59 -5.95 -13.76 2.00
C ALA A 59 -5.56 -12.32 2.34
N ALA A 60 -6.07 -11.32 1.61
CA ALA A 60 -5.80 -9.90 1.88
C ALA A 60 -6.33 -9.46 3.25
N ILE A 61 -7.48 -9.98 3.69
CA ILE A 61 -8.03 -9.71 5.03
C ILE A 61 -7.09 -10.25 6.11
N ALA A 62 -6.58 -11.47 5.95
CA ALA A 62 -5.66 -12.08 6.90
C ALA A 62 -4.31 -11.33 6.95
N VAL A 63 -3.75 -10.96 5.79
CA VAL A 63 -2.52 -10.16 5.71
C VAL A 63 -2.72 -8.80 6.38
N GLN A 64 -3.81 -8.09 6.08
CA GLN A 64 -4.11 -6.77 6.65
C GLN A 64 -4.28 -6.82 8.17
N SER A 65 -5.04 -7.80 8.69
CA SER A 65 -5.29 -7.92 10.13
C SER A 65 -4.02 -8.27 10.91
N VAL A 66 -3.14 -9.11 10.34
CA VAL A 66 -1.85 -9.41 10.96
C VAL A 66 -0.88 -8.23 10.86
N LEU A 67 -0.78 -7.54 9.72
CA LEU A 67 0.07 -6.35 9.59
C LEU A 67 -0.29 -5.27 10.60
N GLY A 68 -1.58 -5.05 10.86
CA GLY A 68 -2.03 -4.07 11.87
C GLY A 68 -1.58 -4.38 13.29
N LEU A 69 -1.26 -5.65 13.60
CA LEU A 69 -0.73 -6.09 14.88
C LEU A 69 0.80 -6.03 14.93
N VAL A 70 1.48 -6.58 13.90
CA VAL A 70 2.95 -6.80 13.93
C VAL A 70 3.75 -5.65 13.33
N GLU A 71 3.13 -4.81 12.49
CA GLU A 71 3.69 -3.57 11.92
C GLU A 71 2.81 -2.33 12.23
N PRO A 72 2.40 -2.11 13.49
CA PRO A 72 1.46 -1.05 13.85
C PRO A 72 1.99 0.36 13.55
N GLN A 73 3.31 0.51 13.42
CA GLN A 73 3.95 1.76 13.01
C GLN A 73 3.69 2.14 11.55
N SER A 74 3.12 1.24 10.74
CA SER A 74 2.98 1.41 9.29
C SER A 74 1.52 1.42 8.83
N SER A 75 0.70 0.49 9.32
CA SER A 75 -0.69 0.29 8.87
C SER A 75 -1.52 -0.40 9.94
N GLY A 76 -2.83 -0.47 9.76
CA GLY A 76 -3.69 -1.17 10.70
C GLY A 76 -5.17 -0.93 10.48
N LEU A 77 -5.98 -1.47 11.41
CA LEU A 77 -7.45 -1.38 11.38
C LEU A 77 -7.95 0.07 11.54
N GLY A 78 -7.15 0.92 12.18
CA GLY A 78 -7.45 2.35 12.38
C GLY A 78 -7.05 3.26 11.23
N GLY A 79 -6.70 2.72 10.07
CA GLY A 79 -6.25 3.44 8.89
C GLY A 79 -7.08 3.21 7.64
N GLY A 80 -6.50 3.54 6.49
CA GLY A 80 -7.12 3.36 5.19
C GLY A 80 -6.24 2.65 4.17
N ALA A 81 -6.81 2.39 3.00
CA ALA A 81 -6.13 1.65 1.96
C ALA A 81 -6.69 1.93 0.56
N PHE A 82 -5.90 1.58 -0.46
CA PHE A 82 -6.35 1.35 -1.83
C PHE A 82 -5.96 -0.06 -2.25
N MET A 83 -6.89 -0.78 -2.85
CA MET A 83 -6.70 -2.12 -3.35
C MET A 83 -7.12 -2.21 -4.82
N LEU A 84 -6.25 -2.75 -5.66
CA LEU A 84 -6.58 -3.23 -6.99
C LEU A 84 -6.87 -4.73 -6.89
N TYR A 85 -7.99 -5.15 -7.44
CA TYR A 85 -8.37 -6.55 -7.58
C TYR A 85 -8.59 -6.89 -9.05
N PHE A 86 -7.84 -7.86 -9.54
CA PHE A 86 -8.02 -8.42 -10.87
C PHE A 86 -8.65 -9.81 -10.76
N ASP A 87 -9.80 -9.96 -11.38
CA ASP A 87 -10.50 -11.23 -11.56
C ASP A 87 -10.02 -11.86 -12.88
N ALA A 88 -9.25 -12.91 -12.77
CA ALA A 88 -8.65 -13.60 -13.92
C ALA A 88 -9.70 -14.33 -14.78
N GLN A 89 -10.83 -14.75 -14.20
CA GLN A 89 -11.88 -15.43 -14.92
C GLN A 89 -12.63 -14.48 -15.87
N THR A 90 -12.89 -13.26 -15.42
CA THR A 90 -13.64 -12.26 -16.20
C THR A 90 -12.74 -11.26 -16.93
N GLY A 91 -11.46 -11.18 -16.56
CA GLY A 91 -10.51 -10.17 -17.03
C GLY A 91 -10.84 -8.77 -16.51
N THR A 92 -11.59 -8.66 -15.40
CA THR A 92 -12.04 -7.38 -14.85
C THR A 92 -11.08 -6.88 -13.78
N LEU A 93 -10.67 -5.62 -13.88
CA LEU A 93 -9.88 -4.93 -12.86
C LEU A 93 -10.75 -3.92 -12.12
N THR A 94 -10.88 -4.06 -10.81
CA THR A 94 -11.64 -3.17 -9.93
C THR A 94 -10.70 -2.51 -8.91
N VAL A 95 -10.94 -1.23 -8.60
CA VAL A 95 -10.24 -0.52 -7.53
C VAL A 95 -11.20 -0.32 -6.36
N TYR A 96 -10.77 -0.74 -5.17
CA TYR A 96 -11.46 -0.51 -3.92
C TYR A 96 -10.77 0.64 -3.17
N ASP A 97 -11.54 1.69 -2.88
CA ASP A 97 -11.10 2.89 -2.19
C ASP A 97 -11.62 2.87 -0.75
N GLY A 98 -10.72 2.53 0.17
CA GLY A 98 -10.90 2.64 1.62
C GLY A 98 -10.14 3.82 2.21
N ARG A 99 -9.98 4.92 1.45
CA ARG A 99 -9.37 6.15 1.96
C ARG A 99 -10.20 6.76 3.06
N GLU A 100 -9.56 7.27 4.08
CA GLU A 100 -10.20 7.94 5.20
C GLU A 100 -10.97 9.19 4.73
N THR A 101 -12.07 9.49 5.41
CA THR A 101 -12.81 10.72 5.22
C THR A 101 -12.61 11.68 6.39
N ALA A 102 -12.60 12.98 6.11
CA ALA A 102 -12.66 13.99 7.14
C ALA A 102 -14.02 13.96 7.86
N PRO A 103 -14.11 14.36 9.16
CA PRO A 103 -15.40 14.56 9.81
C PRO A 103 -16.25 15.57 9.04
N ALA A 104 -17.58 15.42 9.09
CA ALA A 104 -18.49 16.34 8.39
C ALA A 104 -18.33 17.80 8.79
N SER A 105 -17.82 18.04 10.00
CA SER A 105 -17.52 19.38 10.52
C SER A 105 -16.23 20.01 9.97
N ALA A 106 -15.40 19.26 9.24
CA ALA A 106 -14.12 19.76 8.74
C ALA A 106 -14.31 20.92 7.74
N SER A 107 -13.43 21.92 7.88
CA SER A 107 -13.38 23.10 7.02
C SER A 107 -11.98 23.29 6.44
N PRO A 108 -11.78 24.21 5.49
CA PRO A 108 -10.43 24.52 5.01
C PRO A 108 -9.45 24.93 6.13
N ASP A 109 -9.96 25.42 7.25
CA ASP A 109 -9.16 25.85 8.39
C ASP A 109 -8.95 24.72 9.43
N LEU A 110 -9.02 23.44 9.03
CA LEU A 110 -8.93 22.24 9.89
C LEU A 110 -7.72 22.27 10.84
N PHE A 111 -6.58 22.82 10.37
CA PHE A 111 -5.33 22.89 11.13
C PHE A 111 -5.04 24.31 11.67
N PHE A 112 -6.08 25.10 11.91
CA PHE A 112 -5.96 26.40 12.55
C PHE A 112 -6.58 26.36 13.96
N THR A 113 -5.98 27.06 14.89
CA THR A 113 -6.54 27.25 16.24
C THR A 113 -7.75 28.19 16.17
N GLU A 114 -8.56 28.24 17.23
CA GLU A 114 -9.65 29.20 17.36
C GLU A 114 -9.18 30.66 17.25
N ALA A 115 -7.92 30.94 17.60
CA ALA A 115 -7.30 32.26 17.43
C ALA A 115 -6.87 32.57 15.98
N GLY A 116 -7.06 31.62 15.04
CA GLY A 116 -6.67 31.75 13.64
C GLY A 116 -5.17 31.51 13.39
N GLU A 117 -4.47 30.91 14.34
CA GLU A 117 -3.06 30.53 14.20
C GLU A 117 -2.96 29.14 13.60
N GLN A 118 -2.13 28.97 12.56
CA GLN A 118 -1.90 27.66 11.94
C GLN A 118 -1.04 26.78 12.84
N LEU A 119 -1.47 25.54 13.07
CA LEU A 119 -0.64 24.52 13.73
C LEU A 119 0.59 24.26 12.88
N SER A 120 1.72 23.96 13.52
CA SER A 120 2.84 23.37 12.77
C SER A 120 2.41 22.01 12.20
N TYR A 121 3.01 21.58 11.09
CA TYR A 121 2.72 20.24 10.53
C TYR A 121 2.94 19.14 11.58
N TYR A 122 3.99 19.24 12.38
CA TYR A 122 4.29 18.32 13.47
C TYR A 122 3.19 18.31 14.55
N ASP A 123 2.71 19.48 14.97
CA ASP A 123 1.63 19.57 15.95
C ASP A 123 0.29 19.05 15.40
N ALA A 124 0.05 19.22 14.10
CA ALA A 124 -1.13 18.71 13.43
C ALA A 124 -1.18 17.17 13.47
N ILE A 125 -0.06 16.48 13.22
CA ILE A 125 0.03 15.01 13.24
C ILE A 125 -0.53 14.42 14.54
N PHE A 126 -0.15 14.95 15.71
CA PHE A 126 -0.53 14.39 17.01
C PHE A 126 -1.81 15.00 17.60
N SER A 127 -2.53 15.81 16.82
CA SER A 127 -3.84 16.32 17.20
C SER A 127 -4.95 15.32 16.84
N GLY A 128 -6.08 15.38 17.55
CA GLY A 128 -7.29 14.65 17.15
C GLY A 128 -7.86 15.15 15.81
N HIS A 129 -7.50 16.36 15.37
CA HIS A 129 -7.88 16.92 14.07
C HIS A 129 -7.27 16.18 12.89
N SER A 130 -6.18 15.42 13.12
CA SER A 130 -5.51 14.64 12.07
C SER A 130 -6.20 13.31 11.75
N VAL A 131 -7.07 12.83 12.65
CA VAL A 131 -7.69 11.51 12.53
C VAL A 131 -8.88 11.57 11.60
N GLY A 132 -8.80 10.81 10.50
CA GLY A 132 -9.93 10.56 9.61
C GLY A 132 -10.68 9.28 9.99
N VAL A 133 -11.90 9.14 9.46
CA VAL A 133 -12.70 7.93 9.60
C VAL A 133 -11.92 6.76 8.98
N PRO A 134 -11.59 5.70 9.73
CA PRO A 134 -10.88 4.55 9.18
C PRO A 134 -11.67 3.87 8.07
N GLY A 135 -11.00 3.49 6.98
CA GLY A 135 -11.69 2.93 5.81
C GLY A 135 -11.26 1.53 5.39
N ALA A 136 -10.11 1.05 5.87
CA ALA A 136 -9.54 -0.23 5.42
C ALA A 136 -10.47 -1.43 5.67
N VAL A 137 -11.11 -1.51 6.85
CA VAL A 137 -12.00 -2.63 7.21
C VAL A 137 -13.26 -2.64 6.36
N ALA A 138 -13.92 -1.48 6.18
CA ALA A 138 -15.12 -1.39 5.35
C ALA A 138 -14.82 -1.71 3.87
N MET A 139 -13.66 -1.27 3.37
CA MET A 139 -13.20 -1.58 2.02
C MET A 139 -13.01 -3.09 1.81
N LEU A 140 -12.36 -3.76 2.76
CA LEU A 140 -12.15 -5.21 2.70
C LEU A 140 -13.48 -5.96 2.82
N ALA A 141 -14.42 -5.48 3.65
CA ALA A 141 -15.76 -6.07 3.74
C ALA A 141 -16.54 -5.92 2.43
N MET A 142 -16.41 -4.78 1.73
CA MET A 142 -16.98 -4.59 0.41
C MET A 142 -16.38 -5.57 -0.61
N ALA A 143 -15.06 -5.70 -0.65
CA ALA A 143 -14.37 -6.61 -1.56
C ALA A 143 -14.69 -8.08 -1.28
N HIS A 144 -14.75 -8.47 0.00
CA HIS A 144 -15.16 -9.81 0.40
C HIS A 144 -16.62 -10.12 0.03
N SER A 145 -17.51 -9.15 0.17
CA SER A 145 -18.90 -9.32 -0.29
C SER A 145 -19.02 -9.53 -1.81
N ASP A 146 -18.05 -9.02 -2.58
CA ASP A 146 -18.04 -9.19 -4.05
C ASP A 146 -17.37 -10.50 -4.47
N HIS A 147 -16.31 -10.94 -3.80
CA HIS A 147 -15.40 -11.97 -4.28
C HIS A 147 -15.07 -13.06 -3.26
N GLY A 148 -15.19 -12.79 -1.94
CA GLY A 148 -14.77 -13.72 -0.89
C GLY A 148 -15.40 -15.10 -1.01
N THR A 149 -14.62 -16.13 -0.83
CA THR A 149 -15.02 -17.54 -0.92
C THR A 149 -15.10 -18.24 0.43
N LEU A 150 -14.30 -17.81 1.41
CA LEU A 150 -14.37 -18.29 2.79
C LEU A 150 -15.26 -17.39 3.65
N ASP A 151 -15.66 -17.90 4.81
CA ASP A 151 -16.34 -17.06 5.80
C ASP A 151 -15.45 -15.89 6.23
N TRP A 152 -16.01 -14.68 6.26
CA TRP A 152 -15.34 -13.43 6.65
C TRP A 152 -14.48 -13.55 7.92
N ALA A 153 -14.98 -14.30 8.92
CA ALA A 153 -14.31 -14.52 10.20
C ALA A 153 -12.93 -15.16 10.05
N ARG A 154 -12.70 -15.96 8.98
CA ARG A 154 -11.42 -16.65 8.75
C ARG A 154 -10.25 -15.69 8.59
N GLY A 155 -10.48 -14.51 8.01
CA GLY A 155 -9.47 -13.47 7.83
C GLY A 155 -8.92 -12.86 9.13
N PHE A 156 -9.55 -13.14 10.28
CA PHE A 156 -9.13 -12.58 11.58
C PHE A 156 -8.50 -13.61 12.53
N GLU A 157 -8.57 -14.90 12.24
CA GLU A 157 -8.13 -15.96 13.14
C GLU A 157 -6.64 -15.86 13.48
N ALA A 158 -5.78 -15.70 12.47
CA ALA A 158 -4.33 -15.59 12.67
C ALA A 158 -3.95 -14.37 13.53
N ALA A 159 -4.56 -13.21 13.28
CA ALA A 159 -4.31 -12.00 14.03
C ALA A 159 -4.80 -12.13 15.48
N THR A 160 -5.98 -12.74 15.69
CA THR A 160 -6.54 -13.00 17.02
C THR A 160 -5.59 -13.90 17.84
N GLN A 161 -5.15 -15.01 17.25
CA GLN A 161 -4.25 -15.95 17.92
C GLN A 161 -2.90 -15.30 18.25
N LEU A 162 -2.27 -14.59 17.29
CA LEU A 162 -1.01 -13.89 17.53
C LEU A 162 -1.14 -12.83 18.63
N ALA A 163 -2.27 -12.11 18.69
CA ALA A 163 -2.50 -11.11 19.72
C ALA A 163 -2.63 -11.73 21.13
N GLU A 164 -3.20 -12.94 21.25
CA GLU A 164 -3.34 -13.68 22.52
C GLU A 164 -2.06 -14.37 22.95
N ASP A 165 -1.45 -15.13 22.04
CA ASP A 165 -0.25 -15.92 22.34
C ASP A 165 0.98 -15.02 22.46
N GLY A 166 0.97 -13.87 21.76
CA GLY A 166 2.07 -12.92 21.68
C GLY A 166 2.98 -13.20 20.48
N PHE A 167 3.64 -12.15 20.03
CA PHE A 167 4.65 -12.20 18.96
C PHE A 167 5.92 -11.45 19.41
N GLU A 168 7.06 -11.82 18.85
CA GLU A 168 8.30 -11.12 19.14
C GLU A 168 8.33 -9.75 18.45
N ILE A 169 8.63 -8.69 19.22
CA ILE A 169 8.91 -7.37 18.62
C ILE A 169 10.08 -7.50 17.67
N SER A 170 9.86 -7.13 16.42
CA SER A 170 10.87 -7.20 15.38
C SER A 170 11.98 -6.16 15.59
N PRO A 171 13.19 -6.37 15.02
CA PRO A 171 14.23 -5.35 15.02
C PRO A 171 13.79 -4.02 14.42
N ARG A 172 12.92 -4.06 13.39
CA ARG A 172 12.38 -2.87 12.75
C ARG A 172 11.43 -2.10 13.66
N LEU A 173 10.45 -2.77 14.26
CA LEU A 173 9.52 -2.14 15.21
C LEU A 173 10.28 -1.54 16.41
N ALA A 174 11.21 -2.30 17.02
CA ALA A 174 12.06 -1.80 18.11
C ALA A 174 12.92 -0.59 17.70
N GLY A 175 13.45 -0.60 16.47
CA GLY A 175 14.20 0.51 15.90
C GLY A 175 13.35 1.78 15.78
N PHE A 176 12.10 1.66 15.33
CA PHE A 176 11.16 2.80 15.29
C PHE A 176 10.79 3.28 16.68
N LEU A 177 10.45 2.40 17.62
CA LEU A 177 10.17 2.78 19.00
C LEU A 177 11.32 3.58 19.60
N THR A 178 12.56 3.10 19.44
CA THR A 178 13.76 3.76 19.98
C THR A 178 14.05 5.11 19.28
N SER A 179 13.79 5.22 17.98
CA SER A 179 14.12 6.44 17.22
C SER A 179 13.02 7.50 17.27
N VAL A 180 11.76 7.10 17.41
CA VAL A 180 10.59 7.99 17.38
C VAL A 180 10.23 8.50 18.77
N ALA A 181 10.19 7.64 19.78
CA ALA A 181 9.78 7.99 21.14
C ALA A 181 10.50 9.24 21.71
N PRO A 182 11.83 9.42 21.54
CA PRO A 182 12.51 10.61 22.08
C PRO A 182 12.20 11.92 21.34
N ARG A 183 11.50 11.85 20.21
CA ARG A 183 11.26 12.99 19.31
C ARG A 183 9.78 13.34 19.15
N THR A 184 8.89 12.48 19.66
CA THR A 184 7.44 12.60 19.50
C THR A 184 6.75 12.28 20.83
N PRO A 185 5.49 12.69 21.02
CA PRO A 185 4.76 12.41 22.26
C PRO A 185 4.18 10.98 22.32
N LEU A 186 4.92 9.97 21.82
CA LEU A 186 4.41 8.58 21.75
C LEU A 186 4.07 8.00 23.11
N ASP A 187 4.85 8.34 24.14
CA ASP A 187 4.67 7.89 25.52
C ASP A 187 3.74 8.78 26.37
N GLU A 188 3.24 9.89 25.80
CA GLU A 188 2.27 10.75 26.48
C GLU A 188 0.85 10.17 26.44
N TRP A 189 0.55 9.27 25.50
CA TRP A 189 -0.74 8.62 25.37
C TRP A 189 -0.81 7.38 26.24
N PRO A 190 -1.74 7.30 27.24
CA PRO A 190 -1.72 6.22 28.24
C PRO A 190 -1.79 4.81 27.64
N ALA A 191 -2.67 4.57 26.65
CA ALA A 191 -2.81 3.27 26.01
C ALA A 191 -1.55 2.89 25.21
N THR A 192 -1.00 3.82 24.45
CA THR A 192 0.20 3.63 23.64
C THR A 192 1.43 3.41 24.52
N ARG A 193 1.54 4.17 25.61
CA ARG A 193 2.59 3.98 26.62
C ARG A 193 2.51 2.59 27.25
N ALA A 194 1.32 2.18 27.68
CA ALA A 194 1.13 0.87 28.31
C ALA A 194 1.45 -0.30 27.37
N TYR A 195 1.34 -0.09 26.07
CA TYR A 195 1.56 -1.13 25.06
C TYR A 195 3.00 -1.23 24.60
N PHE A 196 3.70 -0.11 24.42
CA PHE A 196 5.04 -0.07 23.80
C PHE A 196 6.20 0.21 24.76
N PHE A 197 5.94 0.51 26.01
CA PHE A 197 6.98 0.87 26.97
C PHE A 197 6.91 0.00 28.23
N ASP A 198 8.06 -0.20 28.87
CA ASP A 198 8.17 -0.86 30.16
C ASP A 198 7.78 0.06 31.34
N GLU A 199 7.84 -0.48 32.57
CA GLU A 199 7.51 0.25 33.81
C GLU A 199 8.45 1.44 34.05
N ASP A 200 9.68 1.39 33.56
CA ASP A 200 10.67 2.46 33.66
C ASP A 200 10.52 3.51 32.53
N GLY A 201 9.54 3.32 31.63
CA GLY A 201 9.27 4.21 30.50
C GLY A 201 10.27 4.06 29.35
N GLN A 202 10.96 2.91 29.24
CA GLN A 202 11.81 2.61 28.11
C GLN A 202 11.04 1.88 27.03
N PRO A 203 11.31 2.16 25.73
CA PRO A 203 10.72 1.40 24.64
C PRO A 203 11.04 -0.10 24.76
N LEU A 204 10.07 -0.95 24.49
CA LEU A 204 10.26 -2.41 24.52
C LEU A 204 11.28 -2.83 23.43
N PRO A 205 12.25 -3.69 23.78
CA PRO A 205 13.33 -4.09 22.87
C PRO A 205 12.88 -5.17 21.85
N ALA A 206 13.68 -5.35 20.80
CA ALA A 206 13.54 -6.48 19.88
C ALA A 206 13.62 -7.82 20.63
N GLY A 207 12.79 -8.78 20.22
CA GLY A 207 12.67 -10.10 20.85
C GLY A 207 11.77 -10.13 22.10
N HIS A 208 11.28 -8.97 22.58
CA HIS A 208 10.25 -8.95 23.63
C HIS A 208 8.95 -9.57 23.08
N VAL A 209 8.34 -10.50 23.84
CA VAL A 209 7.06 -11.09 23.44
C VAL A 209 5.93 -10.15 23.83
N LEU A 210 5.35 -9.51 22.84
CA LEU A 210 4.27 -8.53 22.98
C LEU A 210 2.91 -9.21 22.80
N ARG A 211 2.00 -9.03 23.76
CA ARG A 211 0.60 -9.47 23.68
C ARG A 211 -0.34 -8.29 23.59
N ASN A 212 -1.45 -8.50 22.90
CA ASN A 212 -2.45 -7.44 22.72
C ASN A 212 -3.88 -8.01 22.89
N PRO A 213 -4.33 -8.23 24.12
CA PRO A 213 -5.67 -8.77 24.37
C PRO A 213 -6.80 -7.87 23.85
N ASP A 214 -6.59 -6.54 23.81
CA ASP A 214 -7.57 -5.61 23.28
C ASP A 214 -7.69 -5.76 21.76
N TYR A 215 -6.57 -5.97 21.06
CA TYR A 215 -6.57 -6.27 19.62
C TYR A 215 -7.27 -7.60 19.32
N ALA A 216 -7.03 -8.62 20.14
CA ALA A 216 -7.72 -9.91 20.04
C ALA A 216 -9.24 -9.76 20.24
N ALA A 217 -9.67 -8.93 21.18
CA ALA A 217 -11.10 -8.64 21.37
C ALA A 217 -11.69 -7.89 20.15
N THR A 218 -10.95 -6.93 19.61
CA THR A 218 -11.33 -6.18 18.41
C THR A 218 -11.46 -7.11 17.19
N THR A 219 -10.46 -7.94 16.91
CA THR A 219 -10.49 -8.86 15.75
C THR A 219 -11.62 -9.87 15.85
N ARG A 220 -12.00 -10.35 17.06
CA ARG A 220 -13.21 -11.17 17.24
C ARG A 220 -14.49 -10.40 16.96
N ALA A 221 -14.60 -9.17 17.44
CA ALA A 221 -15.77 -8.36 17.17
C ALA A 221 -15.92 -8.08 15.65
N LEU A 222 -14.81 -7.82 14.95
CA LEU A 222 -14.80 -7.63 13.50
C LEU A 222 -15.09 -8.92 12.72
N ALA A 223 -14.66 -10.08 13.25
CA ALA A 223 -14.97 -11.39 12.68
C ALA A 223 -16.48 -11.68 12.75
N ASP A 224 -17.14 -11.25 13.83
CA ASP A 224 -18.59 -11.38 13.98
C ASP A 224 -19.36 -10.38 13.10
N ASP A 225 -18.93 -9.11 13.08
CA ASP A 225 -19.49 -8.05 12.23
C ASP A 225 -18.45 -6.94 12.00
N TRP A 226 -18.08 -6.68 10.75
CA TRP A 226 -17.16 -5.61 10.40
C TRP A 226 -17.65 -4.21 10.83
N ARG A 227 -18.98 -4.03 10.97
CA ARG A 227 -19.58 -2.77 11.43
C ARG A 227 -19.26 -2.43 12.87
N ALA A 228 -18.75 -3.39 13.65
CA ALA A 228 -18.29 -3.14 15.02
C ALA A 228 -17.21 -2.06 15.11
N LEU A 229 -16.47 -1.78 14.01
CA LEU A 229 -15.54 -0.64 13.96
C LEU A 229 -16.25 0.72 13.93
N TYR A 230 -17.45 0.76 13.37
CA TYR A 230 -18.20 1.98 13.04
C TYR A 230 -19.38 2.23 13.98
N GLU A 231 -19.77 1.24 14.74
CA GLU A 231 -20.92 1.27 15.65
C GLU A 231 -20.58 0.58 16.98
N GLY A 232 -21.29 0.96 18.05
CA GLY A 232 -21.18 0.33 19.35
C GLY A 232 -19.90 0.66 20.14
N PRO A 233 -19.48 -0.20 21.08
CA PRO A 233 -18.44 0.14 22.07
C PRO A 233 -17.07 0.46 21.47
N LEU A 234 -16.69 -0.18 20.36
CA LEU A 234 -15.41 0.09 19.70
C LEU A 234 -15.41 1.47 19.03
N ALA A 235 -16.50 1.82 18.36
CA ALA A 235 -16.68 3.17 17.81
C ALA A 235 -16.64 4.24 18.90
N GLU A 236 -17.30 4.02 20.02
CA GLU A 236 -17.25 4.92 21.19
C GLU A 236 -15.82 5.08 21.73
N ALA A 237 -15.04 3.99 21.77
CA ALA A 237 -13.63 4.05 22.18
C ALA A 237 -12.76 4.84 21.20
N ILE A 238 -12.99 4.70 19.87
CA ILE A 238 -12.33 5.50 18.83
C ILE A 238 -12.63 6.98 19.05
N ILE A 239 -13.90 7.37 19.19
CA ILE A 239 -14.29 8.76 19.42
C ILE A 239 -13.68 9.31 20.70
N ALA A 240 -13.70 8.54 21.79
CA ALA A 240 -13.08 8.96 23.04
C ALA A 240 -11.57 9.21 22.90
N ALA A 241 -10.86 8.37 22.13
CA ALA A 241 -9.44 8.56 21.86
C ALA A 241 -9.19 9.80 20.99
N VAL A 242 -10.01 10.04 19.97
CA VAL A 242 -9.90 11.22 19.08
C VAL A 242 -10.17 12.52 19.83
N GLN A 243 -11.16 12.51 20.73
CA GLN A 243 -11.58 13.70 21.51
C GLN A 243 -10.78 13.88 22.81
N ALA A 244 -9.80 13.01 23.10
CA ALA A 244 -8.96 13.15 24.28
C ALA A 244 -8.01 14.37 24.16
N GLU A 245 -7.79 15.06 25.31
CA GLU A 245 -6.77 16.09 25.42
C GLU A 245 -5.33 15.51 25.30
N PRO A 246 -4.34 16.27 24.84
CA PRO A 246 -4.45 17.63 24.30
C PRO A 246 -4.91 17.63 22.84
N ARG A 247 -5.50 18.74 22.41
CA ARG A 247 -5.96 18.98 21.02
C ARG A 247 -6.98 17.94 20.54
N PRO A 248 -8.20 17.94 21.12
CA PRO A 248 -9.28 17.05 20.69
C PRO A 248 -9.69 17.28 19.25
N GLY A 249 -10.05 16.19 18.56
CA GLY A 249 -10.57 16.23 17.18
C GLY A 249 -12.09 16.35 17.12
N GLY A 250 -12.59 16.63 15.91
CA GLY A 250 -14.03 16.82 15.66
C GLY A 250 -14.77 15.59 15.15
N LEU A 251 -14.14 14.39 15.15
CA LEU A 251 -14.80 13.17 14.68
C LEU A 251 -15.93 12.77 15.62
N THR A 252 -17.06 12.30 15.05
CA THR A 252 -18.27 11.90 15.76
C THR A 252 -18.67 10.45 15.44
N LEU A 253 -19.59 9.87 16.22
CA LEU A 253 -20.17 8.55 15.93
C LEU A 253 -20.94 8.54 14.60
N GLU A 254 -21.59 9.66 14.28
CA GLU A 254 -22.31 9.84 13.02
C GLU A 254 -21.36 9.81 11.82
N ASP A 255 -20.15 10.38 11.95
CA ASP A 255 -19.12 10.32 10.89
C ASP A 255 -18.64 8.88 10.67
N LEU A 256 -18.44 8.11 11.75
CA LEU A 256 -18.10 6.69 11.66
C LEU A 256 -19.21 5.89 10.98
N ALA A 257 -20.44 6.00 11.46
CA ALA A 257 -21.59 5.25 10.95
C ALA A 257 -21.94 5.59 9.47
N ALA A 258 -21.59 6.80 9.02
CA ALA A 258 -21.84 7.26 7.65
C ALA A 258 -20.74 6.89 6.66
N TYR A 259 -19.65 6.23 7.10
CA TYR A 259 -18.56 5.89 6.21
C TYR A 259 -18.94 4.81 5.20
N GLU A 260 -18.65 5.08 3.93
CA GLU A 260 -18.82 4.13 2.83
C GLU A 260 -17.53 4.02 1.99
N PRO A 261 -16.98 2.83 1.78
CA PRO A 261 -15.92 2.60 0.81
C PRO A 261 -16.47 2.75 -0.62
N ILE A 262 -15.58 2.96 -1.60
CA ILE A 262 -16.01 3.23 -2.98
C ILE A 262 -15.33 2.25 -3.94
N ARG A 263 -16.12 1.64 -4.87
CA ARG A 263 -15.57 1.00 -6.06
C ARG A 263 -15.27 2.07 -7.10
N ARG A 264 -14.08 2.00 -7.71
CA ARG A 264 -13.64 2.94 -8.74
C ARG A 264 -13.13 2.19 -9.96
N GLU A 265 -13.21 2.85 -11.12
CA GLU A 265 -12.54 2.38 -12.34
C GLU A 265 -11.03 2.66 -12.22
N PRO A 266 -10.14 1.73 -12.62
CA PRO A 266 -8.71 1.96 -12.62
C PRO A 266 -8.28 3.01 -13.64
N VAL A 267 -7.15 3.65 -13.38
CA VAL A 267 -6.45 4.46 -14.38
C VAL A 267 -5.43 3.56 -15.08
N CYS A 268 -5.70 3.23 -16.33
CA CYS A 268 -4.83 2.38 -17.15
C CYS A 268 -4.28 3.15 -18.34
N ARG A 269 -3.01 2.93 -18.68
CA ARG A 269 -2.36 3.49 -19.86
C ARG A 269 -1.40 2.48 -20.49
N PRO A 270 -1.35 2.38 -21.84
CA PRO A 270 -0.29 1.65 -22.53
C PRO A 270 1.09 2.24 -22.22
N TYR A 271 2.07 1.37 -21.99
CA TYR A 271 3.48 1.69 -21.92
C TYR A 271 4.28 0.62 -22.64
N ARG A 272 4.94 0.94 -23.74
CA ARG A 272 5.57 -0.04 -24.65
C ARG A 272 4.54 -1.08 -25.13
N THR A 273 4.76 -2.35 -24.75
CA THR A 273 3.88 -3.47 -25.06
C THR A 273 2.95 -3.85 -23.92
N TRP A 274 3.05 -3.19 -22.77
CA TRP A 274 2.26 -3.45 -21.58
C TRP A 274 1.15 -2.43 -21.37
N THR A 275 0.20 -2.78 -20.51
CA THR A 275 -0.80 -1.85 -19.96
C THR A 275 -0.56 -1.72 -18.46
N VAL A 276 -0.31 -0.50 -17.98
CA VAL A 276 -0.05 -0.21 -16.58
C VAL A 276 -1.29 0.41 -15.95
N CYS A 277 -1.82 -0.24 -14.92
CA CYS A 277 -3.04 0.16 -14.23
C CYS A 277 -2.77 0.49 -12.77
N GLY A 278 -3.37 1.58 -12.27
CA GLY A 278 -3.27 2.00 -10.86
C GLY A 278 -4.55 2.64 -10.34
N ALA A 279 -4.56 2.97 -9.04
CA ALA A 279 -5.71 3.59 -8.40
C ALA A 279 -5.94 5.03 -8.89
N PRO A 280 -7.20 5.44 -9.16
CA PRO A 280 -7.55 6.80 -9.57
C PRO A 280 -7.56 7.77 -8.37
N PRO A 281 -7.65 9.09 -8.61
CA PRO A 281 -7.86 10.06 -7.54
C PRO A 281 -9.03 9.69 -6.60
N PRO A 282 -8.86 9.92 -5.26
CA PRO A 282 -7.85 10.74 -4.61
C PRO A 282 -6.46 10.10 -4.48
N ALA A 283 -6.25 8.81 -4.87
CA ALA A 283 -4.92 8.27 -5.05
C ALA A 283 -4.26 8.95 -6.25
N SER A 284 -3.13 9.60 -6.03
CA SER A 284 -2.38 10.24 -7.11
C SER A 284 -1.47 9.26 -7.86
N GLY A 285 -1.20 8.09 -7.24
CA GLY A 285 -0.23 7.14 -7.74
C GLY A 285 -0.51 6.64 -9.14
N GLY A 286 -1.74 6.21 -9.41
CA GLY A 286 -2.11 5.68 -10.73
C GLY A 286 -1.93 6.70 -11.87
N VAL A 287 -2.29 7.97 -11.63
CA VAL A 287 -2.09 9.03 -12.62
C VAL A 287 -0.61 9.38 -12.75
N THR A 288 0.08 9.66 -11.63
CA THR A 288 1.45 10.19 -11.66
C THR A 288 2.48 9.15 -12.13
N VAL A 289 2.33 7.87 -11.77
CA VAL A 289 3.18 6.79 -12.31
C VAL A 289 3.00 6.67 -13.81
N ASN A 290 1.73 6.66 -14.30
CA ASN A 290 1.45 6.61 -15.74
C ASN A 290 1.92 7.87 -16.49
N GLU A 291 1.93 9.02 -15.83
CA GLU A 291 2.51 10.24 -16.39
C GLU A 291 4.03 10.13 -16.50
N ILE A 292 4.75 9.67 -15.47
CA ILE A 292 6.19 9.42 -15.53
C ILE A 292 6.52 8.47 -16.69
N LEU A 293 5.84 7.35 -16.80
CA LEU A 293 6.04 6.39 -17.87
C LEU A 293 5.71 7.00 -19.26
N GLY A 294 4.63 7.78 -19.34
CA GLY A 294 4.24 8.49 -20.55
C GLY A 294 5.27 9.53 -21.01
N LEU A 295 5.92 10.22 -20.10
CA LEU A 295 7.02 11.14 -20.38
C LEU A 295 8.30 10.40 -20.83
N LEU A 296 8.46 9.13 -20.46
CA LEU A 296 9.57 8.28 -20.88
C LEU A 296 9.30 7.54 -22.20
N GLU A 297 8.06 7.50 -22.67
CA GLU A 297 7.64 6.78 -23.89
C GLU A 297 8.46 7.14 -25.14
N PRO A 298 8.83 8.42 -25.41
CA PRO A 298 9.61 8.79 -26.58
C PRO A 298 11.07 8.31 -26.54
N TYR A 299 11.57 7.88 -25.37
CA TYR A 299 12.98 7.55 -25.18
C TYR A 299 13.21 6.04 -25.15
N ASP A 300 14.29 5.60 -25.78
CA ASP A 300 14.78 4.22 -25.67
C ASP A 300 15.46 4.04 -24.31
N MET A 301 14.66 3.71 -23.29
CA MET A 301 15.16 3.46 -21.95
C MET A 301 15.90 2.13 -21.85
N ALA A 302 15.54 1.14 -22.66
CA ALA A 302 16.20 -0.17 -22.71
C ALA A 302 17.67 -0.04 -23.13
N ALA A 303 17.96 0.83 -24.11
CA ALA A 303 19.32 1.07 -24.57
C ALA A 303 20.21 1.78 -23.53
N THR A 304 19.63 2.44 -22.51
CA THR A 304 20.41 3.17 -21.49
C THR A 304 20.82 2.27 -20.33
N GLY A 305 19.90 1.48 -19.79
CA GLY A 305 20.15 0.62 -18.62
C GLY A 305 20.38 1.37 -17.31
N PRO A 306 20.45 0.63 -16.17
CA PRO A 306 20.57 1.21 -14.83
C PRO A 306 21.96 1.80 -14.51
N GLN A 307 22.97 1.60 -15.37
CA GLN A 307 24.33 2.16 -15.22
C GLN A 307 24.53 3.43 -16.04
N SER A 308 23.49 3.99 -16.64
CA SER A 308 23.57 5.16 -17.52
C SER A 308 23.16 6.45 -16.79
N VAL A 309 24.03 7.45 -16.82
CA VAL A 309 23.69 8.83 -16.39
C VAL A 309 22.48 9.35 -17.16
N GLU A 310 22.41 9.07 -18.48
CA GLU A 310 21.31 9.52 -19.33
C GLU A 310 19.98 8.84 -18.97
N GLY A 311 19.98 7.53 -18.66
CA GLY A 311 18.78 6.83 -18.19
C GLY A 311 18.22 7.46 -16.91
N TRP A 312 19.08 7.70 -15.93
CA TRP A 312 18.66 8.34 -14.68
C TRP A 312 18.27 9.80 -14.86
N ARG A 313 18.96 10.55 -15.73
CA ARG A 313 18.57 11.92 -16.08
C ARG A 313 17.13 11.99 -16.58
N ARG A 314 16.78 11.15 -17.54
CA ARG A 314 15.42 11.08 -18.10
C ARG A 314 14.40 10.71 -17.03
N PHE A 315 14.69 9.68 -16.23
CA PHE A 315 13.80 9.27 -15.14
C PHE A 315 13.59 10.39 -14.10
N ILE A 316 14.66 11.09 -13.72
CA ILE A 316 14.62 12.21 -12.77
C ILE A 316 13.75 13.35 -13.32
N GLU A 317 13.95 13.74 -14.58
CA GLU A 317 13.19 14.85 -15.17
C GLU A 317 11.72 14.49 -15.39
N ALA A 318 11.42 13.27 -15.86
CA ALA A 318 10.06 12.79 -15.97
C ALA A 318 9.36 12.80 -14.61
N SER A 319 10.04 12.33 -13.56
CA SER A 319 9.51 12.36 -12.20
C SER A 319 9.24 13.80 -11.72
N ARG A 320 10.20 14.73 -11.88
CA ARG A 320 10.04 16.13 -11.47
C ARG A 320 8.85 16.79 -12.14
N LEU A 321 8.66 16.57 -13.45
CA LEU A 321 7.53 17.11 -14.22
C LEU A 321 6.19 16.55 -13.74
N ALA A 322 6.09 15.24 -13.56
CA ALA A 322 4.87 14.58 -13.12
C ALA A 322 4.50 14.95 -11.68
N TYR A 323 5.49 15.06 -10.78
CA TYR A 323 5.21 15.54 -9.41
C TYR A 323 4.73 16.99 -9.37
N ALA A 324 5.22 17.87 -10.24
CA ALA A 324 4.74 19.24 -10.32
C ALA A 324 3.25 19.28 -10.75
N ASP A 325 2.88 18.45 -11.70
CA ASP A 325 1.49 18.33 -12.15
C ASP A 325 0.61 17.68 -11.06
N ARG A 326 1.07 16.62 -10.41
CA ARG A 326 0.40 16.00 -9.27
C ARG A 326 0.05 17.02 -8.17
N ASP A 327 1.05 17.78 -7.74
CA ASP A 327 0.91 18.71 -6.62
C ASP A 327 -0.05 19.87 -6.95
N ALA A 328 -0.17 20.20 -8.24
CA ALA A 328 -1.05 21.25 -8.72
C ALA A 328 -2.51 20.81 -8.90
N TYR A 329 -2.75 19.55 -9.28
CA TYR A 329 -4.06 19.17 -9.83
C TYR A 329 -4.77 18.04 -9.08
N ILE A 330 -4.08 17.19 -8.32
CA ILE A 330 -4.71 16.00 -7.74
C ILE A 330 -5.33 16.29 -6.36
N GLY A 331 -6.58 15.85 -6.20
CA GLY A 331 -7.36 15.87 -4.98
C GLY A 331 -8.55 14.91 -5.10
N ASP A 332 -9.56 15.08 -4.25
CA ASP A 332 -10.78 14.26 -4.30
C ASP A 332 -11.69 14.73 -5.45
N PRO A 333 -12.00 13.87 -6.44
CA PRO A 333 -12.82 14.22 -7.60
C PRO A 333 -14.28 14.55 -7.26
N ALA A 334 -14.77 14.18 -6.06
CA ALA A 334 -16.09 14.57 -5.60
C ALA A 334 -16.16 16.06 -5.18
N PHE A 335 -15.01 16.70 -4.95
CA PHE A 335 -14.92 18.07 -4.43
C PHE A 335 -14.22 19.04 -5.37
N ALA A 336 -13.42 18.55 -6.30
CA ALA A 336 -12.70 19.38 -7.26
C ALA A 336 -12.61 18.68 -8.63
N PRO A 337 -12.63 19.42 -9.74
CA PRO A 337 -12.37 18.86 -11.06
C PRO A 337 -10.90 18.41 -11.16
N ILE A 338 -10.67 17.12 -11.40
CA ILE A 338 -9.36 16.53 -11.54
C ILE A 338 -9.14 16.15 -13.00
N PRO A 339 -8.14 16.72 -13.70
CA PRO A 339 -7.95 16.49 -15.12
C PRO A 339 -7.15 15.21 -15.41
N SER A 340 -7.54 14.05 -14.83
CA SER A 340 -6.78 12.78 -14.98
C SER A 340 -6.56 12.41 -16.44
N ASN A 341 -7.59 12.52 -17.29
CA ASN A 341 -7.45 12.26 -18.73
C ASN A 341 -6.58 13.31 -19.43
N GLY A 342 -6.62 14.56 -18.98
CA GLY A 342 -5.80 15.63 -19.53
C GLY A 342 -4.31 15.46 -19.18
N LEU A 343 -3.99 15.02 -17.97
CA LEU A 343 -2.62 14.71 -17.53
C LEU A 343 -2.02 13.52 -18.29
N LEU A 344 -2.86 12.61 -18.75
CA LEU A 344 -2.46 11.43 -19.52
C LEU A 344 -2.72 11.56 -21.03
N ASP A 345 -3.13 12.74 -21.49
CA ASP A 345 -3.33 13.03 -22.91
C ASP A 345 -2.02 12.93 -23.70
N ALA A 346 -2.05 12.29 -24.85
CA ALA A 346 -0.84 12.01 -25.64
C ALA A 346 -0.11 13.27 -26.11
N ASP A 347 -0.85 14.30 -26.55
CA ASP A 347 -0.25 15.56 -27.02
C ASP A 347 0.32 16.35 -25.85
N TYR A 348 -0.35 16.34 -24.70
CA TYR A 348 0.15 16.93 -23.48
C TYR A 348 1.45 16.27 -23.02
N LEU A 349 1.47 14.94 -22.91
CA LEU A 349 2.66 14.18 -22.53
C LEU A 349 3.82 14.40 -23.50
N ALA A 350 3.56 14.42 -24.80
CA ALA A 350 4.59 14.69 -25.80
C ALA A 350 5.19 16.11 -25.65
N ALA A 351 4.34 17.12 -25.40
CA ALA A 351 4.79 18.49 -25.15
C ALA A 351 5.63 18.61 -23.87
N ARG A 352 5.24 17.89 -22.81
CA ARG A 352 6.00 17.84 -21.55
C ARG A 352 7.31 17.06 -21.70
N ALA A 353 7.32 15.93 -22.42
CA ALA A 353 8.51 15.14 -22.69
C ALA A 353 9.57 15.93 -23.45
N ALA A 354 9.17 16.79 -24.40
CA ALA A 354 10.10 17.66 -25.14
C ALA A 354 10.91 18.62 -24.22
N LEU A 355 10.46 18.86 -22.99
CA LEU A 355 11.25 19.62 -22.01
C LEU A 355 12.47 18.83 -21.51
N ILE A 356 12.43 17.49 -21.61
CA ILE A 356 13.51 16.59 -21.20
C ILE A 356 14.66 16.55 -22.22
N ASP A 357 14.41 16.98 -23.48
CA ASP A 357 15.41 17.00 -24.58
C ASP A 357 16.49 18.09 -24.40
N ARG A 358 16.91 18.32 -23.19
CA ARG A 358 17.98 19.27 -22.85
C ARG A 358 19.23 18.49 -22.45
N GLU A 359 20.37 19.10 -22.65
CA GLU A 359 21.64 18.54 -22.18
C GLU A 359 21.75 18.65 -20.65
N ASP A 360 21.31 19.79 -20.08
CA ASP A 360 21.38 20.08 -18.64
C ASP A 360 20.00 19.89 -17.97
N ALA A 361 20.03 19.77 -16.63
CA ALA A 361 18.83 19.71 -15.81
C ALA A 361 17.90 20.91 -16.04
N ILE A 362 16.58 20.69 -16.02
CA ILE A 362 15.59 21.77 -16.06
C ILE A 362 15.75 22.63 -14.81
N PRO A 363 16.07 23.94 -14.92
CA PRO A 363 16.43 24.77 -13.77
C PRO A 363 15.31 24.93 -12.72
N ALA A 364 14.07 25.04 -13.19
CA ALA A 364 12.87 25.12 -12.35
C ALA A 364 11.73 24.39 -13.05
N VAL A 365 11.19 23.38 -12.40
CA VAL A 365 10.05 22.62 -12.91
C VAL A 365 8.75 23.22 -12.33
N THR A 366 7.79 23.44 -13.23
CA THR A 366 6.44 23.91 -12.87
C THR A 366 5.39 23.00 -13.48
N ALA A 367 4.21 23.01 -12.92
CA ALA A 367 3.07 22.32 -13.48
C ALA A 367 2.78 22.83 -14.91
N GLY A 368 2.39 21.90 -15.79
CA GLY A 368 1.91 22.24 -17.13
C GLY A 368 0.46 22.74 -17.09
N THR A 369 -0.18 22.79 -18.27
CA THR A 369 -1.60 23.10 -18.39
C THR A 369 -2.27 21.96 -19.18
N PRO A 370 -2.72 20.90 -18.49
CA PRO A 370 -3.37 19.79 -19.15
C PRO A 370 -4.73 20.19 -19.71
N PRO A 371 -5.21 19.56 -20.79
CA PRO A 371 -6.54 19.80 -21.31
C PRO A 371 -7.63 19.60 -20.25
N GLY A 372 -8.67 20.44 -20.28
CA GLY A 372 -9.86 20.31 -19.43
C GLY A 372 -9.83 21.08 -18.12
N ILE A 373 -8.75 21.82 -17.82
CA ILE A 373 -8.67 22.65 -16.61
C ILE A 373 -8.02 24.01 -16.89
N ALA A 374 -8.40 25.03 -16.13
CA ALA A 374 -7.86 26.37 -16.21
C ALA A 374 -6.97 26.67 -14.98
N GLY A 375 -5.66 26.52 -15.17
CA GLY A 375 -4.63 26.95 -14.23
C GLY A 375 -4.37 26.00 -13.05
N PRO A 376 -3.11 25.94 -12.59
CA PRO A 376 -2.69 25.10 -11.47
C PRO A 376 -3.06 25.69 -10.10
N GLY A 377 -3.35 24.83 -9.12
CA GLY A 377 -3.23 25.11 -7.70
C GLY A 377 -1.77 24.90 -7.24
N ALA A 378 -1.40 25.38 -6.07
CA ALA A 378 -0.08 25.10 -5.50
C ALA A 378 -0.25 24.38 -4.15
N ASP A 379 0.28 23.18 -4.04
CA ASP A 379 0.32 22.43 -2.80
C ASP A 379 1.72 21.89 -2.54
N ALA A 380 2.34 22.35 -1.47
CA ALA A 380 3.68 21.97 -1.04
C ALA A 380 3.66 21.22 0.30
N THR A 381 2.54 20.57 0.65
CA THR A 381 2.38 19.85 1.92
C THR A 381 3.41 18.72 2.01
N PRO A 382 4.15 18.61 3.14
CA PRO A 382 4.98 17.45 3.41
C PRO A 382 4.14 16.17 3.48
N ASP A 383 4.74 15.04 3.17
CA ASP A 383 4.14 13.71 3.37
C ASP A 383 5.04 12.88 4.30
N SER A 384 4.45 12.02 5.10
CA SER A 384 5.13 11.17 6.08
C SER A 384 5.15 9.69 5.66
N PRO A 385 6.14 8.85 6.06
CA PRO A 385 6.37 7.53 5.47
C PRO A 385 5.82 6.34 6.27
N GLY A 386 4.62 6.39 6.86
CA GLY A 386 4.01 5.27 7.59
C GLY A 386 2.99 4.49 6.74
N THR A 387 3.40 3.44 6.04
CA THR A 387 2.55 2.68 5.10
C THR A 387 3.09 1.25 4.97
N SER A 388 2.25 0.30 4.56
CA SER A 388 2.64 -1.05 4.12
C SER A 388 2.05 -1.34 2.73
N HIS A 389 2.66 -2.28 2.02
CA HIS A 389 2.18 -2.78 0.74
C HIS A 389 2.29 -4.30 0.69
N PHE A 390 1.36 -4.96 0.01
CA PHE A 390 1.42 -6.38 -0.27
C PHE A 390 0.77 -6.74 -1.61
N VAL A 391 1.21 -7.87 -2.15
CA VAL A 391 0.68 -8.47 -3.37
C VAL A 391 0.31 -9.92 -3.09
N ILE A 392 -0.84 -10.35 -3.58
CA ILE A 392 -1.32 -11.73 -3.51
C ILE A 392 -1.74 -12.15 -4.91
N VAL A 393 -1.33 -13.34 -5.31
CA VAL A 393 -1.85 -14.05 -6.48
C VAL A 393 -2.34 -15.40 -5.98
N ASP A 394 -3.59 -15.74 -6.23
CA ASP A 394 -4.15 -17.03 -5.84
C ASP A 394 -4.05 -18.08 -6.94
N SER A 395 -4.55 -19.28 -6.66
CA SER A 395 -4.47 -20.42 -7.58
C SER A 395 -5.35 -20.29 -8.83
N ASP A 396 -6.35 -19.43 -8.80
CA ASP A 396 -7.24 -19.16 -9.94
C ASP A 396 -6.67 -18.06 -10.85
N GLY A 397 -5.60 -17.40 -10.38
CA GLY A 397 -4.89 -16.32 -11.07
C GLY A 397 -5.42 -14.95 -10.70
N ASP A 398 -6.32 -14.84 -9.73
CA ASP A 398 -6.81 -13.56 -9.22
C ASP A 398 -5.69 -12.82 -8.48
N VAL A 399 -5.69 -11.51 -8.59
CA VAL A 399 -4.58 -10.68 -8.09
C VAL A 399 -5.08 -9.56 -7.21
N VAL A 400 -4.52 -9.47 -6.00
CA VAL A 400 -4.63 -8.31 -5.12
C VAL A 400 -3.31 -7.55 -5.10
N SER A 401 -3.34 -6.23 -5.36
CA SER A 401 -2.27 -5.28 -5.07
C SER A 401 -2.83 -4.24 -4.12
N MET A 402 -2.39 -4.25 -2.85
CA MET A 402 -2.96 -3.40 -1.82
C MET A 402 -1.90 -2.59 -1.09
N THR A 403 -2.15 -1.28 -0.98
CA THR A 403 -1.36 -0.36 -0.14
C THR A 403 -2.24 0.16 0.98
N THR A 404 -1.77 0.02 2.22
CA THR A 404 -2.51 0.32 3.46
C THR A 404 -1.67 1.15 4.41
N THR A 405 -2.30 2.04 5.20
CA THR A 405 -1.56 3.08 5.93
C THR A 405 -2.30 3.55 7.18
N VAL A 406 -1.53 4.04 8.16
CA VAL A 406 -1.99 4.95 9.22
C VAL A 406 -1.39 6.36 9.06
N GLU A 407 -0.71 6.63 7.96
CA GLU A 407 0.00 7.82 7.47
C GLU A 407 1.39 7.97 8.10
N SER A 408 1.54 8.64 9.24
CA SER A 408 2.82 8.79 9.93
C SER A 408 3.22 7.50 10.67
N VAL A 409 4.50 7.41 11.03
CA VAL A 409 4.98 6.32 11.89
C VAL A 409 4.23 6.36 13.23
N PHE A 410 3.48 5.30 13.54
CA PHE A 410 2.51 5.18 14.64
C PHE A 410 1.27 6.10 14.52
N GLY A 411 0.95 6.60 13.33
CA GLY A 411 -0.24 7.41 13.11
C GLY A 411 -0.31 8.65 13.99
N SER A 412 -1.48 8.94 14.54
CA SER A 412 -1.71 10.03 15.49
C SER A 412 -1.19 9.76 16.91
N HIS A 413 -0.58 8.60 17.15
CA HIS A 413 -0.17 8.06 18.45
C HIS A 413 -1.32 7.70 19.39
N ARG A 414 -2.56 7.94 19.01
CA ARG A 414 -3.76 7.58 19.77
C ARG A 414 -4.11 6.12 19.49
N MET A 415 -4.49 5.39 20.53
CA MET A 415 -4.94 3.98 20.44
C MET A 415 -6.37 3.82 20.91
N ALA A 416 -7.11 2.94 20.25
CA ALA A 416 -8.41 2.43 20.67
C ALA A 416 -8.49 0.93 20.33
N GLY A 417 -9.11 0.11 21.15
CA GLY A 417 -9.31 -1.32 20.86
C GLY A 417 -8.02 -2.08 20.49
N GLY A 418 -6.87 -1.67 21.04
CA GLY A 418 -5.58 -2.31 20.80
C GLY A 418 -4.88 -1.93 19.50
N PHE A 419 -5.40 -0.98 18.68
CA PHE A 419 -4.78 -0.51 17.46
C PHE A 419 -4.58 1.01 17.45
N LEU A 420 -3.62 1.46 16.64
CA LEU A 420 -3.33 2.88 16.44
C LEU A 420 -4.32 3.52 15.47
N LEU A 421 -4.70 4.77 15.76
CA LEU A 421 -5.52 5.59 14.88
C LEU A 421 -4.62 6.37 13.93
N ASN A 422 -5.11 6.53 12.68
CA ASN A 422 -4.43 7.26 11.64
C ASN A 422 -4.28 8.77 11.99
N ASN A 423 -3.36 9.43 11.28
CA ASN A 423 -3.29 10.90 11.19
C ASN A 423 -3.50 11.37 9.76
N GLN A 424 -4.37 10.69 9.01
CA GLN A 424 -4.45 10.78 7.56
C GLN A 424 -4.86 12.14 7.05
N LEU A 425 -5.58 12.94 7.85
CA LEU A 425 -6.04 14.25 7.41
C LEU A 425 -4.89 15.26 7.24
N THR A 426 -3.69 14.97 7.76
CA THR A 426 -2.49 15.76 7.46
C THR A 426 -2.03 15.66 6.01
N ASP A 427 -2.57 14.70 5.24
CA ASP A 427 -2.40 14.63 3.78
C ASP A 427 -3.21 15.69 3.02
N PHE A 428 -4.17 16.37 3.65
CA PHE A 428 -4.75 17.58 3.08
C PHE A 428 -3.71 18.70 2.98
N SER A 429 -3.95 19.63 2.06
CA SER A 429 -3.11 20.82 1.92
C SER A 429 -3.06 21.60 3.22
N HIS A 430 -1.86 21.68 3.80
CA HIS A 430 -1.64 22.45 5.01
C HIS A 430 -1.87 23.96 4.75
N ASN A 431 -1.60 24.41 3.52
CA ASN A 431 -1.98 25.72 3.00
C ASN A 431 -3.18 25.55 2.04
N PRO A 432 -4.43 25.65 2.53
CA PRO A 432 -5.61 25.28 1.75
C PRO A 432 -5.95 26.27 0.63
N ARG A 433 -5.24 27.41 0.56
CA ARG A 433 -5.50 28.49 -0.40
C ARG A 433 -4.24 28.85 -1.17
N ASP A 434 -4.42 29.14 -2.47
CA ASP A 434 -3.37 29.70 -3.31
C ASP A 434 -3.12 31.20 -3.03
N ALA A 435 -2.18 31.79 -3.77
CA ALA A 435 -1.82 33.21 -3.63
C ALA A 435 -2.98 34.19 -3.93
N GLU A 436 -3.96 33.74 -4.70
CA GLU A 436 -5.18 34.49 -5.04
C GLU A 436 -6.33 34.22 -4.05
N GLY A 437 -6.11 33.42 -3.00
CA GLY A 437 -7.09 33.07 -1.98
C GLY A 437 -8.09 31.99 -2.39
N ARG A 438 -7.91 31.34 -3.54
CA ARG A 438 -8.76 30.23 -4.02
C ARG A 438 -8.38 28.94 -3.32
N LEU A 439 -9.37 28.07 -3.06
CA LEU A 439 -9.08 26.74 -2.51
C LEU A 439 -8.30 25.89 -3.52
N VAL A 440 -7.23 25.26 -3.04
CA VAL A 440 -6.50 24.26 -3.83
C VAL A 440 -7.29 22.95 -3.91
N PRO A 441 -7.07 22.09 -4.93
CA PRO A 441 -7.84 20.85 -5.08
C PRO A 441 -7.82 19.93 -3.87
N ASN A 442 -6.72 19.91 -3.13
CA ASN A 442 -6.54 19.09 -1.92
C ASN A 442 -6.81 19.86 -0.61
N ALA A 443 -7.53 20.98 -0.63
CA ALA A 443 -7.95 21.68 0.58
C ALA A 443 -8.90 20.84 1.43
N PRO A 444 -8.83 20.87 2.79
CA PRO A 444 -9.76 20.14 3.66
C PRO A 444 -11.21 20.56 3.44
N ALA A 445 -12.14 19.62 3.57
CA ALA A 445 -13.57 19.86 3.60
C ALA A 445 -14.29 18.70 4.30
N GLY A 446 -15.51 18.93 4.78
CA GLY A 446 -16.32 17.89 5.43
C GLY A 446 -16.56 16.68 4.53
N SER A 447 -16.42 15.48 5.06
CA SER A 447 -16.58 14.18 4.38
C SER A 447 -15.67 13.96 3.17
N LYS A 448 -14.68 14.83 2.94
CA LYS A 448 -13.70 14.74 1.84
C LYS A 448 -12.59 13.74 2.18
N ARG A 449 -12.09 13.04 1.13
CA ARG A 449 -10.90 12.20 1.21
C ARG A 449 -9.64 13.03 0.89
N PRO A 450 -8.59 12.98 1.72
CA PRO A 450 -7.33 13.63 1.37
C PRO A 450 -6.64 12.92 0.21
N ARG A 451 -5.87 13.66 -0.59
CA ARG A 451 -5.00 13.09 -1.61
C ARG A 451 -4.09 12.03 -1.00
N SER A 452 -3.80 10.97 -1.75
CA SER A 452 -2.87 9.92 -1.37
C SER A 452 -1.76 9.75 -2.41
N SER A 453 -0.57 9.35 -1.98
CA SER A 453 0.52 8.91 -2.86
C SER A 453 0.58 7.40 -3.03
N MET A 454 -0.30 6.64 -2.38
CA MET A 454 -0.37 5.18 -2.54
C MET A 454 -0.54 4.81 -4.00
N SER A 455 0.26 3.84 -4.46
CA SER A 455 0.38 3.46 -5.86
C SER A 455 0.33 1.94 -6.03
N PRO A 456 -0.72 1.25 -5.51
CA PRO A 456 -0.88 -0.14 -5.89
C PRO A 456 -1.04 -0.22 -7.40
N THR A 457 -0.31 -1.13 -8.04
CA THR A 457 -0.19 -1.20 -9.51
C THR A 457 -0.29 -2.63 -9.96
N ILE A 458 -1.04 -2.87 -11.05
CA ILE A 458 -1.08 -4.12 -11.80
C ILE A 458 -0.73 -3.82 -13.25
N VAL A 459 0.10 -4.66 -13.84
CA VAL A 459 0.54 -4.57 -15.25
C VAL A 459 0.07 -5.79 -16.00
N PHE A 460 -0.44 -5.55 -17.19
CA PHE A 460 -0.88 -6.56 -18.14
C PHE A 460 0.03 -6.58 -19.37
N ASP A 461 0.21 -7.75 -19.94
CA ASP A 461 0.92 -7.92 -21.22
C ASP A 461 0.07 -7.46 -22.41
N ALA A 462 0.61 -7.63 -23.63
CA ALA A 462 -0.07 -7.25 -24.87
C ALA A 462 -1.34 -8.07 -25.17
N SER A 463 -1.50 -9.23 -24.53
CA SER A 463 -2.69 -10.07 -24.65
C SER A 463 -3.77 -9.73 -23.61
N GLY A 464 -3.45 -8.90 -22.63
CA GLY A 464 -4.31 -8.57 -21.49
C GLY A 464 -4.19 -9.52 -20.32
N GLU A 465 -3.20 -10.42 -20.33
CA GLU A 465 -2.91 -11.33 -19.23
C GLU A 465 -2.08 -10.63 -18.15
N PHE A 466 -2.24 -11.08 -16.91
CA PHE A 466 -1.45 -10.58 -15.78
C PHE A 466 0.05 -10.78 -16.02
N GLU A 467 0.83 -9.71 -15.96
CA GLU A 467 2.29 -9.72 -16.07
C GLU A 467 2.96 -9.56 -14.69
N LEU A 468 2.61 -8.50 -13.97
CA LEU A 468 3.13 -8.24 -12.62
C LEU A 468 2.22 -7.33 -11.80
N ALA A 469 2.33 -7.46 -10.47
CA ALA A 469 1.76 -6.52 -9.52
C ALA A 469 2.84 -5.99 -8.57
N THR A 470 2.74 -4.71 -8.21
CA THR A 470 3.71 -4.03 -7.35
C THR A 470 3.12 -2.82 -6.65
N GLY A 471 3.85 -2.31 -5.69
CA GLY A 471 3.63 -1.05 -4.98
C GLY A 471 4.61 -0.92 -3.82
N SER A 472 4.54 0.17 -3.11
CA SER A 472 5.46 0.47 -2.01
C SER A 472 4.78 1.33 -0.95
N PRO A 473 5.19 1.28 0.31
CA PRO A 473 5.06 2.37 1.26
C PRO A 473 6.10 3.47 1.02
N GLY A 474 5.98 4.63 1.70
CA GLY A 474 7.01 5.66 1.69
C GLY A 474 6.54 7.11 1.54
N GLY A 475 5.27 7.43 1.89
CA GLY A 475 4.71 8.77 1.71
C GLY A 475 4.75 9.18 0.24
N SER A 476 5.08 10.43 -0.06
CA SER A 476 5.17 10.91 -1.45
C SER A 476 6.22 10.18 -2.31
N SER A 477 7.21 9.54 -1.69
CA SER A 477 8.24 8.78 -2.40
C SER A 477 7.72 7.49 -3.04
N ILE A 478 6.55 6.99 -2.62
CA ILE A 478 5.90 5.78 -3.15
C ILE A 478 5.84 5.80 -4.68
N ILE A 479 5.45 6.94 -5.24
CA ILE A 479 5.33 7.12 -6.70
C ILE A 479 6.68 6.89 -7.39
N GLY A 480 7.75 7.51 -6.86
CA GLY A 480 9.11 7.35 -7.39
C GLY A 480 9.63 5.92 -7.26
N TYR A 481 9.35 5.25 -6.13
CA TYR A 481 9.74 3.85 -5.91
C TYR A 481 9.04 2.91 -6.90
N THR A 482 7.72 3.08 -7.06
CA THR A 482 6.92 2.26 -7.98
C THR A 482 7.34 2.51 -9.42
N ALA A 483 7.46 3.77 -9.86
CA ALA A 483 7.88 4.11 -11.22
C ALA A 483 9.30 3.60 -11.55
N LYS A 484 10.27 3.77 -10.60
CA LYS A 484 11.63 3.23 -10.76
C LYS A 484 11.61 1.71 -10.97
N THR A 485 10.82 1.02 -10.19
CA THR A 485 10.72 -0.44 -10.25
C THR A 485 10.10 -0.91 -11.55
N LEU A 486 9.06 -0.22 -12.04
CA LEU A 486 8.46 -0.51 -13.35
C LEU A 486 9.46 -0.28 -14.49
N VAL A 487 10.19 0.84 -14.51
CA VAL A 487 11.25 1.07 -15.51
C VAL A 487 12.33 -0.01 -15.43
N ALA A 488 12.75 -0.40 -14.22
CA ALA A 488 13.75 -1.45 -14.05
C ALA A 488 13.28 -2.81 -14.59
N MET A 489 12.02 -3.16 -14.44
CA MET A 489 11.49 -4.44 -14.90
C MET A 489 11.08 -4.42 -16.38
N LEU A 490 10.44 -3.34 -16.84
CA LEU A 490 9.84 -3.28 -18.16
C LEU A 490 10.82 -2.81 -19.25
N ASP A 491 11.71 -1.87 -18.94
CA ASP A 491 12.71 -1.38 -19.88
C ASP A 491 14.09 -2.04 -19.71
N TRP A 492 14.52 -2.27 -18.45
CA TRP A 492 15.85 -2.83 -18.16
C TRP A 492 15.84 -4.34 -17.90
N GLU A 493 14.70 -5.00 -18.09
CA GLU A 493 14.50 -6.46 -18.01
C GLU A 493 15.03 -7.10 -16.71
N MET A 494 15.00 -6.35 -15.61
CA MET A 494 15.49 -6.82 -14.32
C MET A 494 14.49 -7.80 -13.68
N THR A 495 15.01 -8.72 -12.86
CA THR A 495 14.16 -9.55 -12.01
C THR A 495 13.46 -8.70 -10.93
N PRO A 496 12.33 -9.16 -10.34
CA PRO A 496 11.68 -8.45 -9.25
C PRO A 496 12.64 -8.06 -8.12
N GLN A 497 13.47 -8.98 -7.66
CA GLN A 497 14.39 -8.72 -6.56
C GLN A 497 15.52 -7.75 -6.96
N ASP A 498 16.05 -7.84 -8.17
CA ASP A 498 17.10 -6.92 -8.64
C ASP A 498 16.56 -5.51 -8.81
N ALA A 499 15.34 -5.35 -9.33
CA ALA A 499 14.65 -4.06 -9.45
C ALA A 499 14.40 -3.41 -8.08
N ILE A 500 14.04 -4.20 -7.06
CA ILE A 500 13.90 -3.74 -5.68
C ILE A 500 15.26 -3.30 -5.10
N ASN A 501 16.31 -4.06 -5.35
CA ASN A 501 17.66 -3.83 -4.80
C ASN A 501 18.35 -2.60 -5.38
N LEU A 502 17.90 -2.07 -6.52
CA LEU A 502 18.40 -0.80 -7.03
C LEU A 502 18.22 0.31 -6.00
N PRO A 503 19.21 1.20 -5.82
CA PRO A 503 19.04 2.40 -5.02
C PRO A 503 17.82 3.20 -5.44
N ASN A 504 17.05 3.67 -4.48
CA ASN A 504 15.87 4.48 -4.75
C ASN A 504 16.27 5.89 -5.18
N VAL A 505 15.54 6.43 -6.16
CA VAL A 505 15.69 7.79 -6.66
C VAL A 505 14.34 8.48 -6.56
N VAL A 506 14.28 9.57 -5.81
CA VAL A 506 13.05 10.35 -5.60
C VAL A 506 13.30 11.79 -6.05
N ALA A 507 12.65 12.17 -7.12
CA ALA A 507 12.81 13.47 -7.76
C ALA A 507 11.48 14.27 -7.69
N ARG A 508 11.16 14.80 -6.50
CA ARG A 508 10.07 15.75 -6.25
C ARG A 508 10.66 17.11 -5.95
N GLY A 509 10.38 18.11 -6.80
CA GLY A 509 10.94 19.46 -6.67
C GLY A 509 12.40 19.56 -7.16
N ASP A 510 13.15 20.47 -6.55
CA ASP A 510 14.50 20.84 -7.05
C ASP A 510 15.61 19.94 -6.50
N VAL A 511 15.38 19.26 -5.38
CA VAL A 511 16.37 18.37 -4.77
C VAL A 511 16.02 16.93 -5.11
N VAL A 512 16.95 16.24 -5.77
CA VAL A 512 16.85 14.81 -6.07
C VAL A 512 17.46 14.03 -4.90
N ARG A 513 16.63 13.24 -4.22
CA ARG A 513 17.09 12.32 -3.17
C ARG A 513 17.50 11.01 -3.81
N ILE A 514 18.71 10.57 -3.51
CA ILE A 514 19.25 9.29 -4.00
C ILE A 514 19.72 8.47 -2.81
N GLU A 515 19.24 7.25 -2.73
CA GLU A 515 19.64 6.32 -1.68
C GLU A 515 21.12 5.93 -1.76
N GLY A 516 21.70 5.61 -0.62
CA GLY A 516 23.07 5.10 -0.57
C GLY A 516 23.26 3.83 -1.41
N GLY A 517 24.44 3.67 -1.99
CA GLY A 517 24.79 2.52 -2.82
C GLY A 517 24.76 2.77 -4.33
N MET A 518 24.32 3.96 -4.79
CA MET A 518 24.47 4.34 -6.20
C MET A 518 25.94 4.57 -6.54
N ASP A 519 26.35 4.16 -7.75
CA ASP A 519 27.71 4.36 -8.25
C ASP A 519 28.11 5.84 -8.15
N PRO A 520 29.24 6.19 -7.52
CA PRO A 520 29.73 7.57 -7.44
C PRO A 520 29.88 8.25 -8.81
N ALA A 521 30.25 7.51 -9.85
CA ALA A 521 30.36 8.06 -11.19
C ALA A 521 29.01 8.51 -11.76
N LEU A 522 27.92 7.79 -11.46
CA LEU A 522 26.57 8.22 -11.82
C LEU A 522 26.17 9.49 -11.08
N LEU A 523 26.44 9.55 -9.76
CA LEU A 523 26.15 10.75 -8.95
C LEU A 523 26.91 11.97 -9.46
N ASP A 524 28.19 11.81 -9.80
CA ASP A 524 29.03 12.91 -10.33
C ASP A 524 28.56 13.33 -11.72
N GLY A 525 28.17 12.38 -12.59
CA GLY A 525 27.58 12.68 -13.89
C GLY A 525 26.29 13.48 -13.78
N LEU A 526 25.38 13.09 -12.87
CA LEU A 526 24.14 13.83 -12.63
C LEU A 526 24.39 15.24 -12.07
N ARG A 527 25.35 15.41 -11.17
CA ARG A 527 25.75 16.74 -10.64
C ARG A 527 26.32 17.64 -11.74
N GLN A 528 27.14 17.07 -12.67
CA GLN A 528 27.67 17.82 -13.82
C GLN A 528 26.57 18.32 -14.75
N LEU A 529 25.44 17.62 -14.84
CA LEU A 529 24.25 18.05 -15.58
C LEU A 529 23.41 19.12 -14.82
N GLY A 530 23.82 19.52 -13.62
CA GLY A 530 23.20 20.59 -12.85
C GLY A 530 22.14 20.13 -11.85
N PHE A 531 21.97 18.82 -11.60
CA PHE A 531 21.06 18.35 -10.54
C PHE A 531 21.60 18.64 -9.14
N THR A 532 20.75 19.14 -8.26
CA THR A 532 21.00 19.20 -6.82
C THR A 532 20.68 17.84 -6.20
N ILE A 533 21.74 17.10 -5.79
CA ILE A 533 21.60 15.73 -5.30
C ILE A 533 21.85 15.66 -3.80
N ASP A 534 20.88 15.17 -3.06
CA ASP A 534 21.00 14.71 -1.68
C ASP A 534 21.18 13.18 -1.70
N ALA A 535 22.44 12.73 -1.59
CA ALA A 535 22.81 11.32 -1.64
C ALA A 535 23.08 10.77 -0.23
N ASN A 536 23.05 9.44 -0.11
CA ASN A 536 23.34 8.69 1.11
C ASN A 536 22.31 8.85 2.24
N ARG A 537 21.10 9.23 1.91
CA ARG A 537 19.96 9.08 2.83
C ARG A 537 19.50 7.63 2.84
N GLY A 538 18.99 7.16 3.99
CA GLY A 538 18.15 5.97 4.02
C GLY A 538 16.79 6.27 3.39
N GLU A 539 16.25 5.33 2.65
CA GLU A 539 14.87 5.38 2.13
C GLU A 539 14.01 4.34 2.84
N ASN A 540 12.70 4.60 2.90
CA ASN A 540 11.74 3.77 3.63
C ASN A 540 10.82 2.99 2.66
N SER A 541 11.34 2.56 1.52
CA SER A 541 10.57 1.70 0.63
C SER A 541 10.25 0.36 1.30
N GLY A 542 9.27 -0.31 0.77
CA GLY A 542 8.85 -1.64 1.18
C GLY A 542 8.17 -2.26 -0.03
N LEU A 543 8.92 -2.27 -1.14
CA LEU A 543 8.47 -2.81 -2.41
C LEU A 543 8.17 -4.30 -2.28
N HIS A 544 7.00 -4.70 -2.74
CA HIS A 544 6.64 -6.10 -2.91
C HIS A 544 6.17 -6.29 -4.34
N ILE A 545 6.64 -7.35 -4.97
CA ILE A 545 6.37 -7.65 -6.38
C ILE A 545 6.05 -9.13 -6.52
N VAL A 546 5.04 -9.43 -7.32
CA VAL A 546 4.83 -10.76 -7.91
C VAL A 546 4.77 -10.58 -9.41
N ARG A 547 5.54 -11.38 -10.15
CA ARG A 547 5.57 -11.42 -11.60
C ARG A 547 5.28 -12.83 -12.09
N ARG A 548 4.44 -12.95 -13.12
CA ARG A 548 4.18 -14.18 -13.84
C ARG A 548 5.15 -14.29 -15.03
N LEU A 549 5.82 -15.42 -15.16
CA LEU A 549 6.68 -15.73 -16.31
C LEU A 549 5.86 -16.34 -17.45
N GLU A 550 6.43 -16.39 -18.65
CA GLU A 550 5.78 -16.96 -19.84
C GLU A 550 5.32 -18.42 -19.68
N ASP A 551 5.99 -19.20 -18.82
CA ASP A 551 5.61 -20.58 -18.50
C ASP A 551 4.53 -20.69 -17.40
N GLY A 552 4.02 -19.56 -16.92
CA GLY A 552 3.03 -19.46 -15.86
C GLY A 552 3.60 -19.45 -14.44
N THR A 553 4.91 -19.67 -14.28
CA THR A 553 5.58 -19.64 -12.96
C THR A 553 5.50 -18.24 -12.34
N LEU A 554 5.22 -18.17 -11.03
CA LEU A 554 5.31 -16.93 -10.28
C LEU A 554 6.69 -16.77 -9.65
N ILE A 555 7.27 -15.59 -9.81
CA ILE A 555 8.47 -15.15 -9.09
C ILE A 555 8.16 -13.89 -8.29
N GLY A 556 8.71 -13.79 -7.09
CA GLY A 556 8.45 -12.67 -6.19
C GLY A 556 9.71 -11.92 -5.79
N GLY A 557 9.51 -10.70 -5.30
CA GLY A 557 10.53 -9.90 -4.65
C GLY A 557 9.97 -9.19 -3.42
N ALA A 558 10.81 -9.07 -2.38
CA ALA A 558 10.49 -8.36 -1.16
C ALA A 558 11.63 -7.41 -0.78
N ASP A 559 11.29 -6.23 -0.28
CA ASP A 559 12.25 -5.17 0.00
C ASP A 559 13.10 -5.49 1.24
N PRO A 560 14.44 -5.59 1.10
CA PRO A 560 15.34 -5.85 2.23
C PRO A 560 15.43 -4.68 3.22
N ARG A 561 14.87 -3.49 2.89
CA ARG A 561 14.75 -2.35 3.81
C ARG A 561 13.66 -2.58 4.86
N ARG A 562 12.87 -3.66 4.69
CA ARG A 562 11.86 -4.18 5.62
C ARG A 562 12.11 -5.65 5.92
N GLU A 563 11.18 -6.28 6.65
CA GLU A 563 11.29 -7.68 7.09
C GLU A 563 10.45 -8.62 6.21
N GLY A 564 10.07 -8.14 5.02
CA GLY A 564 9.15 -8.82 4.13
C GLY A 564 9.70 -10.06 3.44
N GLN A 565 8.77 -10.86 2.94
CA GLN A 565 9.04 -12.07 2.16
C GLN A 565 8.07 -12.14 0.98
N ALA A 566 8.47 -12.88 -0.06
CA ALA A 566 7.60 -13.36 -1.13
C ALA A 566 7.68 -14.90 -1.12
N ARG A 567 6.54 -15.57 -0.91
CA ARG A 567 6.49 -17.04 -0.74
C ARG A 567 5.28 -17.64 -1.45
N GLN A 568 5.44 -18.87 -1.86
CA GLN A 568 4.38 -19.75 -2.34
C GLN A 568 3.84 -20.62 -1.19
N PRO A 569 2.59 -21.13 -1.29
CA PRO A 569 1.96 -21.99 -0.30
C PRO A 569 2.73 -23.27 0.04
#